data_c94f7700a7f4783a73c8ed25ba01ae52
#
_entry.id   c94f7700a7f4783a73c8ed25ba01ae52
#
_cell.length_a   1.000
_cell.length_b   1.000
_cell.length_c   1.000
_cell.angle_alpha   90.00
_cell.angle_beta   90.00
_cell.angle_gamma   90.00
#
_symmetry.space_group_name_H-M   'P 1'
#
loop_
_entity.id
_entity.type
_entity.pdbx_description
1 polymer ?
#
loop_
_entity_poly.entity_id
_entity_poly.type
_entity_poly.pdbx_seq_one_letter_code
_entity_poly.pdbx_strand_id
1 'polypeptide(L)'
;MSALLSVTDAHVAYGKVEAVRSVALEVGQNQIVTIVGANGVGKTTLLSAIMGILPLKGRVTFAGQDLARLEIEDRVAIGLGLVPEHRELFVTMNVEDNLELGAFRIERSKAKASMERVYTLFPRLKERRKQLAGTLSGGEQQMLAMGRALMGEPKLLMLDEPSLGLAPIIVADIFRIITELRAGGVSVLLVEQNAQAALKIADQAYVMELGEFVLSGKASDVAANERVAASYLGFQHEGA
;
A
#
# COMPACT_ATOMS: atom_id res chain seq x y z
N MET A 1 10.43 -5.41 19.55
CA MET A 1 9.94 -4.04 19.22
C MET A 1 8.43 -4.14 19.02
N SER A 2 7.64 -3.17 19.48
CA SER A 2 6.19 -3.19 19.27
C SER A 2 5.88 -2.95 17.80
N ALA A 3 4.90 -3.68 17.24
CA ALA A 3 4.42 -3.47 15.88
C ALA A 3 3.86 -2.05 15.72
N LEU A 4 4.08 -1.42 14.55
CA LEU A 4 3.45 -0.15 14.18
C LEU A 4 1.97 -0.37 13.85
N LEU A 5 1.66 -1.40 13.04
CA LEU A 5 0.31 -1.90 12.78
C LEU A 5 0.22 -3.34 13.27
N SER A 6 -0.83 -3.68 14.00
CA SER A 6 -1.16 -5.08 14.33
C SER A 6 -2.62 -5.32 14.04
N VAL A 7 -2.88 -6.38 13.29
CA VAL A 7 -4.21 -6.90 12.96
C VAL A 7 -4.34 -8.27 13.57
N THR A 8 -5.40 -8.51 14.32
CA THR A 8 -5.62 -9.77 15.03
C THR A 8 -7.04 -10.28 14.77
N ASP A 9 -7.15 -11.51 14.30
CA ASP A 9 -8.39 -12.22 14.05
C ASP A 9 -9.39 -11.39 13.22
N ALA A 10 -8.90 -10.81 12.12
CA ALA A 10 -9.68 -9.94 11.27
C ALA A 10 -10.62 -10.74 10.36
N HIS A 11 -11.91 -10.38 10.41
CA HIS A 11 -12.95 -10.90 9.55
C HIS A 11 -13.66 -9.76 8.84
N VAL A 12 -13.84 -9.87 7.52
CA VAL A 12 -14.57 -8.87 6.71
C VAL A 12 -15.52 -9.59 5.76
N ALA A 13 -16.78 -9.14 5.72
CA ALA A 13 -17.79 -9.77 4.91
C ALA A 13 -18.62 -8.75 4.11
N TYR A 14 -19.01 -9.12 2.91
CA TYR A 14 -20.02 -8.46 2.08
C TYR A 14 -21.35 -9.23 2.18
N GLY A 15 -22.23 -8.77 3.04
CA GLY A 15 -23.46 -9.49 3.35
C GLY A 15 -23.17 -10.85 3.97
N LYS A 16 -23.46 -11.95 3.23
CA LYS A 16 -23.22 -13.34 3.68
C LYS A 16 -21.88 -13.92 3.21
N VAL A 17 -21.15 -13.20 2.37
CA VAL A 17 -19.89 -13.68 1.79
C VAL A 17 -18.72 -13.10 2.60
N GLU A 18 -18.01 -13.97 3.31
CA GLU A 18 -16.82 -13.59 4.06
C GLU A 18 -15.62 -13.55 3.11
N ALA A 19 -15.11 -12.36 2.87
CA ALA A 19 -13.99 -12.11 1.97
C ALA A 19 -12.63 -12.16 2.67
N VAL A 20 -12.59 -11.93 3.99
CA VAL A 20 -11.40 -12.06 4.85
C VAL A 20 -11.78 -12.88 6.07
N ARG A 21 -10.98 -13.90 6.38
CA ARG A 21 -11.30 -14.92 7.38
C ARG A 21 -10.15 -15.09 8.36
N SER A 22 -10.35 -14.66 9.61
CA SER A 22 -9.40 -14.85 10.72
C SER A 22 -7.95 -14.55 10.35
N VAL A 23 -7.69 -13.43 9.66
CA VAL A 23 -6.31 -13.04 9.32
C VAL A 23 -5.64 -12.26 10.45
N ALA A 24 -4.35 -12.51 10.63
CA ALA A 24 -3.50 -11.76 11.53
C ALA A 24 -2.21 -11.32 10.82
N LEU A 25 -1.83 -10.04 10.95
CA LEU A 25 -0.58 -9.52 10.41
C LEU A 25 0.00 -8.43 11.29
N GLU A 26 1.30 -8.22 11.15
CA GLU A 26 2.02 -7.14 11.81
C GLU A 26 2.90 -6.39 10.80
N VAL A 27 2.98 -5.07 10.99
CA VAL A 27 3.95 -4.21 10.29
C VAL A 27 4.78 -3.49 11.34
N GLY A 28 6.07 -3.70 11.32
CA GLY A 28 7.01 -2.97 12.18
C GLY A 28 7.32 -1.56 11.66
N GLN A 29 8.01 -0.79 12.48
CA GLN A 29 8.53 0.52 12.03
C GLN A 29 9.63 0.32 10.98
N ASN A 30 9.62 1.16 9.94
CA ASN A 30 10.58 1.14 8.83
C ASN A 30 10.66 -0.22 8.13
N GLN A 31 9.55 -0.94 8.05
CA GLN A 31 9.44 -2.20 7.35
C GLN A 31 8.59 -2.07 6.09
N ILE A 32 8.93 -2.87 5.09
CA ILE A 32 8.05 -3.20 3.97
C ILE A 32 7.48 -4.59 4.25
N VAL A 33 6.17 -4.67 4.44
CA VAL A 33 5.44 -5.93 4.55
C VAL A 33 4.59 -6.08 3.31
N THR A 34 4.61 -7.27 2.69
CA THR A 34 3.79 -7.50 1.50
C THR A 34 2.75 -8.59 1.73
N ILE A 35 1.57 -8.40 1.14
CA ILE A 35 0.54 -9.42 0.99
C ILE A 35 0.46 -9.76 -0.49
N VAL A 36 0.79 -11.00 -0.84
CA VAL A 36 0.73 -11.50 -2.20
C VAL A 36 -0.41 -12.50 -2.37
N GLY A 37 -1.02 -12.54 -3.54
CA GLY A 37 -2.13 -13.44 -3.84
C GLY A 37 -2.83 -13.08 -5.13
N ALA A 38 -3.64 -13.98 -5.68
CA ALA A 38 -4.42 -13.75 -6.89
C ALA A 38 -5.47 -12.63 -6.71
N ASN A 39 -6.05 -12.17 -7.82
CA ASN A 39 -7.15 -11.20 -7.76
C ASN A 39 -8.39 -11.82 -7.11
N GLY A 40 -9.09 -11.01 -6.31
CA GLY A 40 -10.32 -11.42 -5.64
C GLY A 40 -10.15 -12.24 -4.37
N VAL A 41 -8.92 -12.48 -3.88
CA VAL A 41 -8.70 -13.28 -2.65
C VAL A 41 -8.93 -12.52 -1.33
N GLY A 42 -9.24 -11.20 -1.38
CA GLY A 42 -9.55 -10.40 -0.19
C GLY A 42 -8.51 -9.33 0.16
N LYS A 43 -7.44 -9.13 -0.63
CA LYS A 43 -6.35 -8.17 -0.36
C LYS A 43 -6.84 -6.72 -0.19
N THR A 44 -7.50 -6.17 -1.22
CA THR A 44 -8.13 -4.83 -1.21
C THR A 44 -9.15 -4.69 -0.08
N THR A 45 -9.93 -5.76 0.17
CA THR A 45 -10.93 -5.81 1.24
C THR A 45 -10.27 -5.62 2.61
N LEU A 46 -9.13 -6.28 2.85
CA LEU A 46 -8.37 -6.15 4.09
C LEU A 46 -7.84 -4.73 4.27
N LEU A 47 -7.21 -4.13 3.24
CA LEU A 47 -6.73 -2.74 3.32
C LEU A 47 -7.87 -1.75 3.59
N SER A 48 -9.00 -1.91 2.88
CA SER A 48 -10.19 -1.08 3.07
C SER A 48 -10.74 -1.18 4.50
N ALA A 49 -10.72 -2.37 5.10
CA ALA A 49 -11.16 -2.59 6.47
C ALA A 49 -10.18 -2.00 7.49
N ILE A 50 -8.86 -2.14 7.29
CA ILE A 50 -7.84 -1.48 8.12
C ILE A 50 -7.99 0.05 8.05
N MET A 51 -8.34 0.60 6.89
CA MET A 51 -8.58 2.03 6.72
C MET A 51 -9.91 2.49 7.34
N GLY A 52 -10.85 1.58 7.63
CA GLY A 52 -12.17 1.89 8.18
C GLY A 52 -13.25 2.16 7.13
N ILE A 53 -12.95 1.89 5.85
CA ILE A 53 -13.92 1.99 4.75
C ILE A 53 -14.95 0.85 4.84
N LEU A 54 -14.51 -0.32 5.29
CA LEU A 54 -15.36 -1.49 5.50
C LEU A 54 -15.38 -1.88 6.98
N PRO A 55 -16.50 -2.41 7.48
CA PRO A 55 -16.58 -2.93 8.84
C PRO A 55 -15.69 -4.17 9.00
N LEU A 56 -14.94 -4.22 10.11
CA LEU A 56 -14.06 -5.31 10.48
C LEU A 56 -14.48 -5.87 11.84
N LYS A 57 -14.59 -7.19 11.94
CA LYS A 57 -14.59 -7.90 13.23
C LYS A 57 -13.17 -8.35 13.54
N GLY A 58 -12.79 -8.35 14.80
CA GLY A 58 -11.42 -8.57 15.24
C GLY A 58 -10.82 -7.28 15.80
N ARG A 59 -9.51 -7.18 15.82
CA ARG A 59 -8.82 -6.03 16.41
C ARG A 59 -7.75 -5.49 15.48
N VAL A 60 -7.73 -4.16 15.34
CA VAL A 60 -6.67 -3.43 14.63
C VAL A 60 -6.10 -2.37 15.55
N THR A 61 -4.79 -2.40 15.77
CA THR A 61 -4.08 -1.35 16.50
C THR A 61 -3.03 -0.70 15.61
N PHE A 62 -2.90 0.62 15.69
CA PHE A 62 -1.90 1.39 14.96
C PHE A 62 -1.20 2.36 15.91
N ALA A 63 0.14 2.34 15.92
CA ALA A 63 0.97 3.13 16.84
C ALA A 63 0.54 3.01 18.31
N GLY A 64 0.12 1.80 18.72
CA GLY A 64 -0.36 1.49 20.07
C GLY A 64 -1.82 1.89 20.35
N GLN A 65 -2.51 2.52 19.40
CA GLN A 65 -3.91 2.95 19.52
C GLN A 65 -4.84 1.95 18.84
N ASP A 66 -5.95 1.59 19.51
CA ASP A 66 -7.01 0.76 18.93
C ASP A 66 -7.83 1.58 17.92
N LEU A 67 -8.00 1.04 16.70
CA LEU A 67 -8.70 1.73 15.61
C LEU A 67 -10.22 1.53 15.61
N ALA A 68 -10.77 0.69 16.49
CA ALA A 68 -12.19 0.29 16.44
C ALA A 68 -13.21 1.44 16.51
N ARG A 69 -12.83 2.56 17.12
CA ARG A 69 -13.69 3.76 17.29
C ARG A 69 -13.22 4.97 16.49
N LEU A 70 -12.18 4.81 15.68
CA LEU A 70 -11.64 5.90 14.88
C LEU A 70 -12.28 5.91 13.49
N GLU A 71 -12.79 7.07 13.13
CA GLU A 71 -13.22 7.34 11.76
C GLU A 71 -12.02 7.42 10.81
N ILE A 72 -12.27 7.40 9.50
CA ILE A 72 -11.21 7.40 8.46
C ILE A 72 -10.29 8.61 8.65
N GLU A 73 -10.87 9.78 8.89
CA GLU A 73 -10.15 11.04 9.08
C GLU A 73 -9.19 11.00 10.27
N ASP A 74 -9.58 10.32 11.36
CA ASP A 74 -8.74 10.17 12.54
C ASP A 74 -7.60 9.21 12.27
N ARG A 75 -7.85 8.12 11.52
CA ARG A 75 -6.78 7.19 11.09
C ARG A 75 -5.75 7.88 10.20
N VAL A 76 -6.19 8.74 9.29
CA VAL A 76 -5.29 9.59 8.50
C VAL A 76 -4.50 10.55 9.40
N ALA A 77 -5.16 11.18 10.37
CA ALA A 77 -4.52 12.14 11.27
C ALA A 77 -3.41 11.54 12.13
N ILE A 78 -3.53 10.26 12.52
CA ILE A 78 -2.48 9.56 13.30
C ILE A 78 -1.36 9.00 12.41
N GLY A 79 -1.49 9.13 11.07
CA GLY A 79 -0.44 8.79 10.10
C GLY A 79 -0.66 7.50 9.32
N LEU A 80 -1.89 7.03 9.16
CA LEU A 80 -2.24 5.91 8.28
C LEU A 80 -2.63 6.46 6.91
N GLY A 81 -1.95 6.04 5.84
CA GLY A 81 -2.24 6.43 4.45
C GLY A 81 -2.63 5.23 3.59
N LEU A 82 -3.52 5.44 2.62
CA LEU A 82 -3.92 4.43 1.63
C LEU A 82 -3.84 5.02 0.22
N VAL A 83 -3.20 4.29 -0.69
CA VAL A 83 -3.30 4.49 -2.13
C VAL A 83 -4.10 3.32 -2.70
N PRO A 84 -5.35 3.54 -3.12
CA PRO A 84 -6.21 2.49 -3.64
C PRO A 84 -5.80 2.11 -5.07
N GLU A 85 -6.20 0.91 -5.51
CA GLU A 85 -5.95 0.37 -6.85
C GLU A 85 -6.36 1.34 -7.97
N HIS A 86 -7.54 1.97 -7.85
CA HIS A 86 -8.07 2.90 -8.85
C HIS A 86 -7.56 4.35 -8.72
N ARG A 87 -6.51 4.58 -7.87
CA ARG A 87 -5.81 5.88 -7.69
C ARG A 87 -6.67 7.02 -7.14
N GLU A 88 -7.97 7.04 -7.40
CA GLU A 88 -8.96 8.01 -6.89
C GLU A 88 -8.49 9.49 -7.04
N LEU A 89 -7.98 9.83 -8.24
CA LEU A 89 -7.51 11.18 -8.53
C LEU A 89 -8.67 12.11 -8.91
N PHE A 90 -8.53 13.38 -8.57
CA PHE A 90 -9.39 14.44 -9.07
C PHE A 90 -8.93 14.82 -10.49
N VAL A 91 -9.47 14.11 -11.49
CA VAL A 91 -9.00 14.15 -12.89
C VAL A 91 -9.15 15.52 -13.56
N THR A 92 -10.09 16.35 -13.09
CA THR A 92 -10.35 17.72 -13.57
C THR A 92 -9.47 18.78 -12.88
N MET A 93 -8.72 18.39 -11.84
CA MET A 93 -7.75 19.24 -11.16
C MET A 93 -6.35 18.98 -11.72
N ASN A 94 -5.47 19.98 -11.62
CA ASN A 94 -4.08 19.80 -12.02
C ASN A 94 -3.29 18.97 -10.99
N VAL A 95 -2.05 18.64 -11.31
CA VAL A 95 -1.15 17.84 -10.44
C VAL A 95 -0.93 18.52 -9.10
N GLU A 96 -0.61 19.82 -9.10
CA GLU A 96 -0.31 20.59 -7.89
C GLU A 96 -1.52 20.65 -6.95
N ASP A 97 -2.72 20.92 -7.49
CA ASP A 97 -3.96 20.94 -6.72
C ASP A 97 -4.29 19.57 -6.10
N ASN A 98 -4.09 18.47 -6.86
CA ASN A 98 -4.23 17.11 -6.30
C ASN A 98 -3.26 16.86 -5.13
N LEU A 99 -2.03 17.31 -5.23
CA LEU A 99 -1.06 17.19 -4.14
C LEU A 99 -1.44 18.03 -2.94
N GLU A 100 -1.86 19.29 -3.14
CA GLU A 100 -2.30 20.19 -2.06
C GLU A 100 -3.45 19.61 -1.25
N LEU A 101 -4.40 18.91 -1.89
CA LEU A 101 -5.48 18.21 -1.19
C LEU A 101 -4.95 17.13 -0.23
N GLY A 102 -3.85 16.46 -0.57
CA GLY A 102 -3.21 15.49 0.34
C GLY A 102 -2.64 16.13 1.60
N ALA A 103 -2.33 17.42 1.56
CA ALA A 103 -1.81 18.19 2.68
C ALA A 103 -2.90 18.88 3.53
N PHE A 104 -4.19 18.63 3.27
CA PHE A 104 -5.31 19.36 3.90
C PHE A 104 -5.25 19.41 5.43
N ARG A 105 -4.70 18.35 6.06
CA ARG A 105 -4.65 18.21 7.53
C ARG A 105 -3.33 18.66 8.16
N ILE A 106 -2.32 19.01 7.37
CA ILE A 106 -1.02 19.45 7.90
C ILE A 106 -0.86 20.98 7.85
N GLU A 107 -0.02 21.51 8.73
CA GLU A 107 0.27 22.94 8.76
C GLU A 107 0.83 23.42 7.42
N ARG A 108 0.43 24.61 6.99
CA ARG A 108 0.85 25.21 5.71
C ARG A 108 2.37 25.29 5.53
N SER A 109 3.10 25.50 6.62
CA SER A 109 4.56 25.52 6.63
C SER A 109 5.15 24.17 6.26
N LYS A 110 4.58 23.09 6.80
CA LYS A 110 4.97 21.70 6.52
C LYS A 110 4.52 21.25 5.13
N ALA A 111 3.34 21.68 4.68
CA ALA A 111 2.82 21.34 3.35
C ALA A 111 3.81 21.71 2.23
N LYS A 112 4.48 22.88 2.32
CA LYS A 112 5.50 23.30 1.35
C LYS A 112 6.71 22.37 1.35
N ALA A 113 7.19 21.96 2.51
CA ALA A 113 8.30 21.03 2.64
C ALA A 113 7.95 19.64 2.11
N SER A 114 6.71 19.15 2.40
CA SER A 114 6.19 17.89 1.86
C SER A 114 6.07 17.93 0.35
N MET A 115 5.60 19.04 -0.23
CA MET A 115 5.53 19.24 -1.69
C MET A 115 6.91 19.11 -2.35
N GLU A 116 7.94 19.75 -1.80
CA GLU A 116 9.30 19.64 -2.36
C GLU A 116 9.87 18.22 -2.22
N ARG A 117 9.58 17.50 -1.11
CA ARG A 117 9.92 16.07 -0.95
C ARG A 117 9.23 15.21 -2.02
N VAL A 118 7.93 15.42 -2.24
CA VAL A 118 7.18 14.71 -3.29
C VAL A 118 7.76 15.00 -4.67
N TYR A 119 8.10 16.24 -4.98
CA TYR A 119 8.73 16.59 -6.25
C TYR A 119 10.14 16.03 -6.41
N THR A 120 10.86 15.81 -5.32
CA THR A 120 12.16 15.12 -5.34
C THR A 120 12.01 13.64 -5.65
N LEU A 121 11.01 12.97 -5.06
CA LEU A 121 10.69 11.57 -5.33
C LEU A 121 10.10 11.35 -6.73
N PHE A 122 9.31 12.32 -7.21
CA PHE A 122 8.59 12.26 -8.48
C PHE A 122 8.87 13.51 -9.34
N PRO A 123 10.06 13.65 -9.94
CA PRO A 123 10.44 14.88 -10.69
C PRO A 123 9.46 15.19 -11.84
N ARG A 124 8.89 14.16 -12.48
CA ARG A 124 7.89 14.31 -13.54
C ARG A 124 6.64 15.05 -13.08
N LEU A 125 6.22 14.88 -11.83
CA LEU A 125 5.08 15.63 -11.28
C LEU A 125 5.40 17.14 -11.19
N LYS A 126 6.65 17.49 -10.83
CA LYS A 126 7.09 18.90 -10.80
C LYS A 126 7.06 19.54 -12.19
N GLU A 127 7.57 18.83 -13.21
CA GLU A 127 7.55 19.26 -14.60
C GLU A 127 6.13 19.52 -15.12
N ARG A 128 5.16 18.70 -14.66
CA ARG A 128 3.77 18.68 -15.10
C ARG A 128 2.79 19.29 -14.10
N ARG A 129 3.28 20.07 -13.12
CA ARG A 129 2.46 20.52 -11.98
C ARG A 129 1.17 21.25 -12.36
N LYS A 130 1.13 21.92 -13.51
CA LYS A 130 -0.05 22.64 -14.02
C LYS A 130 -0.89 21.82 -15.01
N GLN A 131 -0.47 20.59 -15.32
CA GLN A 131 -1.20 19.69 -16.21
C GLN A 131 -2.37 19.04 -15.47
N LEU A 132 -3.52 18.87 -16.14
CA LEU A 132 -4.68 18.16 -15.59
C LEU A 132 -4.35 16.68 -15.32
N ALA A 133 -4.70 16.18 -14.15
CA ALA A 133 -4.42 14.80 -13.74
C ALA A 133 -5.01 13.75 -14.69
N GLY A 134 -6.17 14.02 -15.27
CA GLY A 134 -6.80 13.13 -16.24
C GLY A 134 -6.05 12.98 -17.57
N THR A 135 -5.10 13.88 -17.88
CA THR A 135 -4.29 13.83 -19.12
C THR A 135 -2.91 13.20 -18.92
N LEU A 136 -2.58 12.78 -17.70
CA LEU A 136 -1.35 12.08 -17.39
C LEU A 136 -1.40 10.63 -17.88
N SER A 137 -0.22 10.05 -18.17
CA SER A 137 -0.09 8.61 -18.38
C SER A 137 -0.46 7.81 -17.12
N GLY A 138 -0.81 6.52 -17.25
CA GLY A 138 -1.14 5.67 -16.12
C GLY A 138 -0.06 5.62 -15.04
N GLY A 139 1.23 5.61 -15.44
CA GLY A 139 2.35 5.67 -14.50
C GLY A 139 2.46 7.01 -13.77
N GLU A 140 2.28 8.12 -14.47
CA GLU A 140 2.27 9.45 -13.85
C GLU A 140 1.08 9.64 -12.90
N GLN A 141 -0.09 9.09 -13.26
CA GLN A 141 -1.25 9.06 -12.36
C GLN A 141 -0.98 8.25 -11.10
N GLN A 142 -0.28 7.11 -11.22
CA GLN A 142 0.12 6.31 -10.06
C GLN A 142 1.10 7.08 -9.15
N MET A 143 2.10 7.72 -9.74
CA MET A 143 3.02 8.59 -9.01
C MET A 143 2.29 9.74 -8.32
N LEU A 144 1.28 10.34 -8.97
CA LEU A 144 0.46 11.39 -8.38
C LEU A 144 -0.38 10.90 -7.20
N ALA A 145 -0.99 9.71 -7.30
CA ALA A 145 -1.75 9.11 -6.20
C ALA A 145 -0.85 8.83 -4.98
N MET A 146 0.35 8.26 -5.21
CA MET A 146 1.35 8.06 -4.17
C MET A 146 1.82 9.40 -3.58
N GLY A 147 2.14 10.37 -4.44
CA GLY A 147 2.56 11.72 -4.03
C GLY A 147 1.50 12.39 -3.15
N ARG A 148 0.23 12.33 -3.53
CA ARG A 148 -0.90 12.88 -2.75
C ARG A 148 -1.00 12.24 -1.36
N ALA A 149 -0.84 10.92 -1.27
CA ALA A 149 -0.85 10.23 0.03
C ALA A 149 0.35 10.64 0.90
N LEU A 150 1.53 10.84 0.30
CA LEU A 150 2.75 11.26 0.98
C LEU A 150 2.69 12.71 1.49
N MET A 151 1.87 13.58 0.87
CA MET A 151 1.66 14.94 1.36
C MET A 151 1.13 14.98 2.80
N GLY A 152 0.40 13.95 3.24
CA GLY A 152 -0.10 13.79 4.61
C GLY A 152 0.95 13.32 5.63
N GLU A 153 2.20 13.12 5.23
CA GLU A 153 3.31 12.63 6.08
C GLU A 153 2.96 11.32 6.82
N PRO A 154 2.55 10.26 6.11
CA PRO A 154 2.13 9.03 6.76
C PRO A 154 3.30 8.32 7.45
N LYS A 155 3.01 7.68 8.61
CA LYS A 155 3.93 6.73 9.27
C LYS A 155 3.87 5.35 8.62
N LEU A 156 2.69 4.98 8.10
CA LEU A 156 2.43 3.77 7.34
C LEU A 156 1.67 4.13 6.07
N LEU A 157 2.22 3.76 4.93
CA LEU A 157 1.58 3.86 3.63
C LEU A 157 1.12 2.48 3.18
N MET A 158 -0.18 2.31 3.02
CA MET A 158 -0.79 1.12 2.42
C MET A 158 -0.94 1.34 0.92
N LEU A 159 -0.46 0.40 0.11
CA LEU A 159 -0.47 0.46 -1.35
C LEU A 159 -1.23 -0.76 -1.89
N ASP A 160 -2.29 -0.50 -2.64
CA ASP A 160 -3.12 -1.54 -3.24
C ASP A 160 -2.79 -1.68 -4.75
N GLU A 161 -2.09 -2.75 -5.09
CA GLU A 161 -1.65 -3.12 -6.44
C GLU A 161 -1.03 -1.95 -7.25
N PRO A 162 -0.03 -1.24 -6.69
CA PRO A 162 0.49 -0.02 -7.31
C PRO A 162 1.16 -0.25 -8.67
N SER A 163 1.48 -1.51 -9.02
CA SER A 163 2.12 -1.87 -10.30
C SER A 163 1.12 -2.28 -11.39
N LEU A 164 -0.17 -2.44 -11.06
CA LEU A 164 -1.17 -3.01 -11.95
C LEU A 164 -1.34 -2.18 -13.24
N GLY A 165 -1.24 -2.85 -14.39
CA GLY A 165 -1.47 -2.24 -15.72
C GLY A 165 -0.39 -1.25 -16.16
N LEU A 166 0.78 -1.22 -15.50
CA LEU A 166 1.87 -0.32 -15.82
C LEU A 166 2.97 -0.99 -16.65
N ALA A 167 3.68 -0.18 -17.44
CA ALA A 167 4.84 -0.64 -18.19
C ALA A 167 5.99 -1.08 -17.24
N PRO A 168 6.79 -2.11 -17.59
CA PRO A 168 7.84 -2.66 -16.71
C PRO A 168 8.82 -1.62 -16.15
N ILE A 169 9.17 -0.62 -16.93
CA ILE A 169 10.07 0.46 -16.49
C ILE A 169 9.44 1.30 -15.37
N ILE A 170 8.15 1.58 -15.45
CA ILE A 170 7.41 2.33 -14.42
C ILE A 170 7.23 1.48 -13.16
N VAL A 171 6.98 0.17 -13.33
CA VAL A 171 6.94 -0.78 -12.21
C VAL A 171 8.25 -0.74 -11.44
N ALA A 172 9.39 -0.83 -12.13
CA ALA A 172 10.71 -0.76 -11.50
C ALA A 172 10.91 0.56 -10.72
N ASP A 173 10.48 1.69 -11.29
CA ASP A 173 10.55 3.00 -10.61
C ASP A 173 9.68 3.04 -9.35
N ILE A 174 8.45 2.51 -9.40
CA ILE A 174 7.56 2.45 -8.23
C ILE A 174 8.18 1.62 -7.10
N PHE A 175 8.71 0.43 -7.40
CA PHE A 175 9.34 -0.42 -6.39
C PHE A 175 10.62 0.22 -5.80
N ARG A 176 11.41 0.93 -6.62
CA ARG A 176 12.55 1.73 -6.15
C ARG A 176 12.07 2.81 -5.17
N ILE A 177 11.02 3.56 -5.53
CA ILE A 177 10.45 4.62 -4.67
C ILE A 177 9.94 4.03 -3.35
N ILE A 178 9.25 2.88 -3.35
CA ILE A 178 8.80 2.20 -2.13
C ILE A 178 10.00 1.90 -1.21
N THR A 179 11.12 1.45 -1.78
CA THR A 179 12.35 1.22 -1.00
C THR A 179 12.94 2.52 -0.43
N GLU A 180 12.91 3.61 -1.20
CA GLU A 180 13.34 4.94 -0.73
C GLU A 180 12.43 5.48 0.37
N LEU A 181 11.11 5.25 0.32
CA LEU A 181 10.17 5.62 1.36
C LEU A 181 10.51 4.93 2.70
N ARG A 182 10.82 3.63 2.67
CA ARG A 182 11.28 2.89 3.85
C ARG A 182 12.57 3.50 4.41
N ALA A 183 13.55 3.79 3.56
CA ALA A 183 14.79 4.43 3.98
C ALA A 183 14.56 5.82 4.59
N GLY A 184 13.52 6.52 4.14
CA GLY A 184 13.06 7.81 4.68
C GLY A 184 12.19 7.70 5.95
N GLY A 185 11.99 6.50 6.49
CA GLY A 185 11.26 6.29 7.75
C GLY A 185 9.77 5.99 7.60
N VAL A 186 9.25 5.84 6.38
CA VAL A 186 7.85 5.45 6.12
C VAL A 186 7.76 3.92 6.05
N SER A 187 6.94 3.31 6.91
CA SER A 187 6.62 1.89 6.80
C SER A 187 5.65 1.66 5.64
N VAL A 188 5.69 0.50 5.01
CA VAL A 188 4.83 0.19 3.87
C VAL A 188 4.13 -1.16 4.06
N LEU A 189 2.81 -1.19 3.86
CA LEU A 189 2.04 -2.41 3.65
C LEU A 189 1.65 -2.47 2.17
N LEU A 190 2.30 -3.36 1.44
CA LEU A 190 2.17 -3.50 -0.01
C LEU A 190 1.30 -4.71 -0.34
N VAL A 191 0.21 -4.48 -1.03
CA VAL A 191 -0.60 -5.55 -1.63
C VAL A 191 -0.27 -5.64 -3.11
N GLU A 192 0.07 -6.83 -3.60
CA GLU A 192 0.49 -7.05 -4.98
C GLU A 192 0.11 -8.41 -5.52
N GLN A 193 -0.18 -8.44 -6.82
CA GLN A 193 -0.24 -9.66 -7.60
C GLN A 193 1.15 -10.04 -8.14
N ASN A 194 2.01 -9.06 -8.43
CA ASN A 194 3.40 -9.28 -8.86
C ASN A 194 4.27 -9.71 -7.66
N ALA A 195 4.09 -10.98 -7.24
CA ALA A 195 4.77 -11.53 -6.08
C ALA A 195 6.31 -11.43 -6.22
N GLN A 196 6.86 -11.66 -7.42
CA GLN A 196 8.30 -11.61 -7.64
C GLN A 196 8.90 -10.23 -7.31
N ALA A 197 8.26 -9.16 -7.76
CA ALA A 197 8.75 -7.82 -7.50
C ALA A 197 8.53 -7.43 -6.03
N ALA A 198 7.38 -7.76 -5.44
CA ALA A 198 7.05 -7.46 -4.06
C ALA A 198 7.98 -8.16 -3.06
N LEU A 199 8.23 -9.47 -3.23
CA LEU A 199 9.08 -10.25 -2.35
C LEU A 199 10.56 -9.80 -2.37
N LYS A 200 11.03 -9.22 -3.48
CA LYS A 200 12.41 -8.70 -3.59
C LYS A 200 12.70 -7.53 -2.66
N ILE A 201 11.70 -6.72 -2.35
CA ILE A 201 11.87 -5.49 -1.55
C ILE A 201 11.29 -5.60 -0.14
N ALA A 202 10.45 -6.61 0.12
CA ALA A 202 9.78 -6.78 1.40
C ALA A 202 10.70 -7.43 2.46
N ASP A 203 10.46 -7.06 3.72
CA ASP A 203 11.09 -7.68 4.90
C ASP A 203 10.28 -8.91 5.36
N GLN A 204 8.94 -8.80 5.32
CA GLN A 204 7.99 -9.86 5.69
C GLN A 204 6.95 -10.02 4.58
N ALA A 205 6.43 -11.22 4.43
CA ALA A 205 5.41 -11.52 3.44
C ALA A 205 4.33 -12.44 3.99
N TYR A 206 3.12 -12.22 3.50
CA TYR A 206 1.93 -13.03 3.72
C TYR A 206 1.38 -13.47 2.36
N VAL A 207 1.08 -14.75 2.21
CA VAL A 207 0.42 -15.29 1.01
C VAL A 207 -1.04 -15.49 1.33
N MET A 208 -1.91 -14.82 0.56
CA MET A 208 -3.37 -14.84 0.78
C MET A 208 -4.06 -15.68 -0.27
N GLU A 209 -4.85 -16.66 0.17
CA GLU A 209 -5.71 -17.49 -0.67
C GLU A 209 -7.10 -17.59 -0.01
N LEU A 210 -8.14 -17.40 -0.79
CA LEU A 210 -9.54 -17.55 -0.36
C LEU A 210 -9.89 -16.82 0.96
N GLY A 211 -9.29 -15.67 1.19
CA GLY A 211 -9.55 -14.84 2.37
C GLY A 211 -8.70 -15.16 3.60
N GLU A 212 -7.77 -16.10 3.51
CA GLU A 212 -6.92 -16.55 4.62
C GLU A 212 -5.42 -16.42 4.28
N PHE A 213 -4.58 -16.27 5.28
CA PHE A 213 -3.14 -16.37 5.08
C PHE A 213 -2.70 -17.84 5.17
N VAL A 214 -2.25 -18.40 4.05
CA VAL A 214 -1.79 -19.80 3.94
C VAL A 214 -0.31 -19.96 4.22
N LEU A 215 0.47 -18.90 4.12
CA LEU A 215 1.90 -18.84 4.42
C LEU A 215 2.28 -17.45 4.88
N SER A 216 3.19 -17.36 5.85
CA SER A 216 3.75 -16.08 6.28
C SER A 216 5.17 -16.28 6.82
N GLY A 217 5.99 -15.23 6.75
CA GLY A 217 7.35 -15.24 7.25
C GLY A 217 8.23 -14.17 6.61
N LYS A 218 9.54 -14.31 6.78
CA LYS A 218 10.49 -13.44 6.07
C LYS A 218 10.27 -13.57 4.57
N ALA A 219 10.32 -12.44 3.86
CA ALA A 219 10.07 -12.44 2.43
C ALA A 219 11.03 -13.36 1.64
N SER A 220 12.28 -13.47 2.09
CA SER A 220 13.26 -14.44 1.54
C SER A 220 12.81 -15.88 1.65
N ASP A 221 12.26 -16.28 2.81
CA ASP A 221 11.84 -17.64 3.10
C ASP A 221 10.56 -17.99 2.33
N VAL A 222 9.63 -17.01 2.25
CA VAL A 222 8.41 -17.13 1.44
C VAL A 222 8.75 -17.24 -0.05
N ALA A 223 9.72 -16.47 -0.55
CA ALA A 223 10.18 -16.56 -1.94
C ALA A 223 10.84 -17.91 -2.28
N ALA A 224 11.50 -18.55 -1.31
CA ALA A 224 12.14 -19.85 -1.47
C ALA A 224 11.14 -21.03 -1.34
N ASN A 225 9.89 -20.78 -0.95
CA ASN A 225 8.89 -21.83 -0.79
C ASN A 225 8.46 -22.37 -2.16
N GLU A 226 8.55 -23.70 -2.36
CA GLU A 226 8.25 -24.35 -3.64
C GLU A 226 6.84 -24.06 -4.16
N ARG A 227 5.83 -24.04 -3.27
CA ARG A 227 4.45 -23.73 -3.63
C ARG A 227 4.32 -22.29 -4.15
N VAL A 228 4.99 -21.34 -3.50
CA VAL A 228 4.98 -19.93 -3.91
C VAL A 228 5.75 -19.77 -5.22
N ALA A 229 6.90 -20.44 -5.36
CA ALA A 229 7.68 -20.43 -6.58
C ALA A 229 6.88 -20.94 -7.78
N ALA A 230 6.18 -22.07 -7.62
CA ALA A 230 5.36 -22.66 -8.67
C ALA A 230 4.12 -21.83 -9.01
N SER A 231 3.42 -21.28 -7.99
CA SER A 231 2.12 -20.60 -8.20
C SER A 231 2.24 -19.13 -8.57
N TYR A 232 3.30 -18.44 -8.13
CA TYR A 232 3.40 -16.98 -8.21
C TYR A 232 4.68 -16.46 -8.85
N LEU A 233 5.77 -17.25 -8.92
CA LEU A 233 7.06 -16.80 -9.47
C LEU A 233 7.37 -17.34 -10.87
N GLY A 234 6.51 -18.18 -11.43
CA GLY A 234 6.63 -18.69 -12.80
C GLY A 234 7.81 -19.68 -13.01
N PHE A 235 8.39 -20.21 -11.96
CA PHE A 235 9.36 -21.31 -12.07
C PHE A 235 8.59 -22.59 -12.41
N GLN A 236 8.49 -22.92 -13.70
CA GLN A 236 8.20 -24.29 -14.10
C GLN A 236 9.40 -25.14 -13.68
N HIS A 237 9.16 -26.21 -12.92
CA HIS A 237 10.14 -27.29 -12.83
C HIS A 237 10.43 -27.73 -14.27
N GLU A 238 11.62 -27.46 -14.80
CA GLU A 238 12.16 -28.25 -15.88
C GLU A 238 12.25 -29.66 -15.31
N GLY A 239 11.29 -30.48 -15.70
CA GLY A 239 11.19 -31.87 -15.31
C GLY A 239 12.42 -32.64 -15.81
N ALA A 240 12.93 -33.46 -14.95
CA ALA A 240 13.95 -34.46 -15.22
C ALA A 240 13.52 -35.43 -16.34
#